data_16e26686829ba54ea48dc86ed8be15d5
#
_entry.id   16e26686829ba54ea48dc86ed8be15d5
#
_cell.length_a   1.000
_cell.length_b   1.000
_cell.length_c   1.000
_cell.angle_alpha   90.00
_cell.angle_beta   90.00
_cell.angle_gamma   90.00
#
_symmetry.space_group_name_H-M   'P 1'
#
loop_
_entity.id
_entity.type
_entity.pdbx_description
1 polymer ?
#
loop_
_entity_poly.entity_id
_entity_poly.type
_entity_poly.pdbx_seq_one_letter_code
_entity_poly.pdbx_strand_id
1 'polypeptide(L)'
;MKLVTAIVKPFKLDDVKAALETLGVLGLTVSEVRGYGRQKGHTEVYRGAEYDIALVPKIRIEIVVDDADVEDVVGIVVKTAQTGRIGDGKVWVTAVESVVRVRTGDRDSAAL
;
A
#
# COMPACT_ATOMS: atom_id res chain seq x y z
N MET A 1 0.33 16.59 6.94
CA MET A 1 0.93 15.25 6.71
C MET A 1 -0.17 14.23 6.46
N LYS A 2 0.11 13.28 5.63
CA LYS A 2 -0.83 12.21 5.27
C LYS A 2 -0.14 10.87 5.31
N LEU A 3 -0.91 9.83 5.63
CA LEU A 3 -0.51 8.45 5.44
C LEU A 3 -1.10 7.96 4.13
N VAL A 4 -0.24 7.57 3.21
CA VAL A 4 -0.64 6.90 1.97
C VAL A 4 -0.51 5.40 2.20
N THR A 5 -1.60 4.69 2.05
CA THR A 5 -1.65 3.24 2.20
C THR A 5 -2.02 2.63 0.87
N ALA A 6 -1.23 1.67 0.41
CA ALA A 6 -1.49 0.96 -0.83
C ALA A 6 -1.54 -0.55 -0.57
N ILE A 7 -2.55 -1.20 -1.12
CA ILE A 7 -2.63 -2.66 -1.17
C ILE A 7 -2.42 -3.05 -2.63
N VAL A 8 -1.37 -3.78 -2.91
CA VAL A 8 -0.96 -4.12 -4.27
C VAL A 8 -0.63 -5.60 -4.40
N LYS A 9 -0.54 -6.07 -5.64
CA LYS A 9 -0.07 -7.43 -5.93
C LYS A 9 1.37 -7.61 -5.47
N PRO A 10 1.73 -8.75 -4.86
CA PRO A 10 3.09 -8.96 -4.32
C PRO A 10 4.21 -8.73 -5.32
N PHE A 11 4.04 -9.16 -6.58
CA PHE A 11 5.08 -9.03 -7.59
C PHE A 11 5.33 -7.57 -8.03
N LYS A 12 4.48 -6.63 -7.61
CA LYS A 12 4.65 -5.21 -7.90
C LYS A 12 5.46 -4.46 -6.84
N LEU A 13 5.76 -5.10 -5.72
CA LEU A 13 6.45 -4.43 -4.61
C LEU A 13 7.77 -3.79 -5.02
N ASP A 14 8.64 -4.53 -5.70
CA ASP A 14 9.96 -4.03 -6.06
C ASP A 14 9.87 -2.84 -7.01
N ASP A 15 8.97 -2.88 -7.98
CA ASP A 15 8.76 -1.79 -8.93
C ASP A 15 8.22 -0.53 -8.22
N VAL A 16 7.24 -0.71 -7.33
CA VAL A 16 6.66 0.41 -6.57
C VAL A 16 7.71 1.03 -5.65
N LYS A 17 8.47 0.20 -4.94
CA LYS A 17 9.55 0.66 -4.07
C LYS A 17 10.58 1.48 -4.85
N ALA A 18 11.04 0.97 -5.99
CA ALA A 18 12.01 1.68 -6.83
C ALA A 18 11.47 3.01 -7.34
N ALA A 19 10.21 3.05 -7.76
CA ALA A 19 9.56 4.28 -8.24
C ALA A 19 9.43 5.32 -7.13
N LEU A 20 9.08 4.90 -5.91
CA LEU A 20 8.99 5.79 -4.76
C LEU A 20 10.37 6.33 -4.35
N GLU A 21 11.40 5.52 -4.39
CA GLU A 21 12.77 5.96 -4.13
C GLU A 21 13.21 7.01 -5.15
N THR A 22 12.92 6.81 -6.43
CA THR A 22 13.21 7.77 -7.49
C THR A 22 12.47 9.09 -7.28
N LEU A 23 11.26 9.05 -6.76
CA LEU A 23 10.48 10.24 -6.45
C LEU A 23 11.03 11.01 -5.24
N GLY A 24 11.88 10.40 -4.44
CA GLY A 24 12.49 11.01 -3.27
C GLY A 24 11.92 10.56 -1.92
N VAL A 25 11.09 9.53 -1.92
CA VAL A 25 10.59 8.95 -0.68
C VAL A 25 11.72 8.25 0.05
N LEU A 26 12.00 8.68 1.28
CA LEU A 26 13.14 8.21 2.06
C LEU A 26 12.85 6.96 2.89
N GLY A 27 11.59 6.67 3.15
CA GLY A 27 11.21 5.51 3.94
C GLY A 27 9.79 5.06 3.65
N LEU A 28 9.57 3.76 3.81
CA LEU A 28 8.25 3.15 3.72
C LEU A 28 8.19 1.94 4.62
N THR A 29 6.99 1.51 4.94
CA THR A 29 6.76 0.30 5.72
C THR A 29 5.99 -0.67 4.86
N VAL A 30 6.42 -1.92 4.86
CA VAL A 30 5.82 -2.99 4.07
C VAL A 30 5.36 -4.10 5.02
N SER A 31 4.15 -4.59 4.78
CA SER A 31 3.64 -5.77 5.47
C SER A 31 2.96 -6.71 4.48
N GLU A 32 3.10 -8.00 4.74
CA GLU A 32 2.37 -9.01 4.00
C GLU A 32 0.97 -9.12 4.60
N VAL A 33 -0.03 -9.10 3.74
CA VAL A 33 -1.44 -9.17 4.12
C VAL A 33 -2.17 -10.15 3.23
N ARG A 34 -3.36 -10.51 3.64
CA ARG A 34 -4.25 -11.32 2.84
C ARG A 34 -5.62 -10.67 2.81
N GLY A 35 -6.26 -10.76 1.67
CA GLY A 35 -7.59 -10.20 1.54
C GLY A 35 -8.30 -10.75 0.33
N TYR A 36 -9.55 -10.35 0.19
CA TYR A 36 -10.29 -10.58 -1.03
C TYR A 36 -11.07 -9.33 -1.39
N GLY A 37 -11.34 -9.20 -2.67
CA GLY A 37 -12.16 -8.15 -3.20
C GLY A 37 -12.84 -8.70 -4.44
N ARG A 38 -12.87 -7.94 -5.53
CA ARG A 38 -13.44 -8.43 -6.79
C ARG A 38 -12.69 -9.63 -7.37
N GLN A 39 -11.40 -9.75 -7.08
CA GLN A 39 -10.59 -10.91 -7.45
C GLN A 39 -11.03 -12.16 -6.71
N LYS A 40 -11.50 -12.01 -5.48
CA LYS A 40 -11.84 -13.05 -4.52
C LYS A 40 -10.68 -14.00 -4.24
N GLY A 41 -10.78 -14.76 -3.17
CA GLY A 41 -9.91 -15.86 -2.88
C GLY A 41 -10.40 -17.12 -3.57
N HIS A 42 -9.74 -18.23 -3.26
CA HIS A 42 -10.16 -19.54 -3.72
C HIS A 42 -11.43 -19.97 -3.00
N THR A 43 -12.45 -20.39 -3.76
CA THR A 43 -13.71 -20.87 -3.22
C THR A 43 -13.86 -22.34 -3.55
N GLU A 44 -14.20 -23.16 -2.55
CA GLU A 44 -14.52 -24.57 -2.73
C GLU A 44 -15.95 -24.84 -2.29
N VAL A 45 -16.56 -25.83 -2.93
CA VAL A 45 -17.86 -26.37 -2.54
C VAL A 45 -17.62 -27.68 -1.79
N TYR A 46 -18.10 -27.73 -0.55
CA TYR A 46 -18.00 -28.91 0.28
C TYR A 46 -19.38 -29.20 0.90
N ARG A 47 -19.91 -30.38 0.64
CA ARG A 47 -21.25 -30.78 1.11
C ARG A 47 -22.34 -29.79 0.72
N GLY A 48 -22.25 -29.22 -0.49
CA GLY A 48 -23.22 -28.26 -1.00
C GLY A 48 -23.12 -26.83 -0.47
N ALA A 49 -22.08 -26.54 0.33
CA ALA A 49 -21.83 -25.18 0.82
C ALA A 49 -20.51 -24.67 0.23
N GLU A 50 -20.50 -23.38 -0.13
CA GLU A 50 -19.30 -22.71 -0.58
C GLU A 50 -18.50 -22.19 0.60
N TYR A 51 -17.19 -22.38 0.56
CA TYR A 51 -16.27 -21.85 1.56
C TYR A 51 -15.14 -21.11 0.88
N ASP A 52 -14.84 -19.94 1.39
CA ASP A 52 -13.60 -19.24 1.03
C ASP A 52 -12.47 -19.90 1.82
N ILE A 53 -11.67 -20.72 1.17
CA ILE A 53 -10.61 -21.49 1.82
C ILE A 53 -9.29 -20.77 1.89
N ALA A 54 -9.14 -19.68 1.12
CA ALA A 54 -7.93 -18.87 1.13
C ALA A 54 -8.23 -17.43 0.76
N LEU A 55 -7.56 -16.55 1.46
CA LEU A 55 -7.49 -15.15 1.09
C LEU A 55 -6.30 -14.98 0.14
N VAL A 56 -6.40 -14.03 -0.78
CA VAL A 56 -5.34 -13.76 -1.76
C VAL A 56 -4.21 -12.98 -1.07
N PRO A 57 -2.95 -13.44 -1.21
CA PRO A 57 -1.81 -12.68 -0.71
C PRO A 57 -1.69 -11.33 -1.40
N LYS A 58 -1.42 -10.31 -0.62
CA LYS A 58 -1.18 -8.93 -1.07
C LYS A 58 -0.06 -8.33 -0.25
N ILE A 59 0.42 -7.17 -0.70
CA ILE A 59 1.37 -6.36 0.05
C ILE A 59 0.69 -5.05 0.43
N ARG A 60 0.88 -4.66 1.70
CA ARG A 60 0.50 -3.33 2.18
C ARG A 60 1.75 -2.47 2.27
N ILE A 61 1.72 -1.32 1.63
CA ILE A 61 2.78 -0.32 1.66
C ILE A 61 2.23 0.92 2.35
N GLU A 62 2.96 1.45 3.33
CA GLU A 62 2.55 2.63 4.06
C GLU A 62 3.66 3.68 4.00
N ILE A 63 3.31 4.91 3.64
CA ILE A 63 4.23 6.02 3.53
C ILE A 63 3.60 7.24 4.17
N VAL A 64 4.32 7.90 5.09
CA VAL A 64 3.91 9.20 5.62
C VAL A 64 4.61 10.28 4.80
N VAL A 65 3.83 11.21 4.27
CA VAL A 65 4.33 12.27 3.40
C VAL A 65 3.74 13.62 3.78
N ASP A 66 4.41 14.69 3.36
CA ASP A 66 3.82 16.03 3.44
C ASP A 66 2.62 16.15 2.50
N ASP A 67 1.70 17.03 2.84
CA ASP A 67 0.49 17.27 2.03
C ASP A 67 0.84 17.57 0.57
N ALA A 68 1.91 18.34 0.34
CA ALA A 68 2.34 18.73 -0.99
C ALA A 68 2.76 17.55 -1.88
N ASP A 69 3.15 16.44 -1.29
CA ASP A 69 3.69 15.27 -2.03
C ASP A 69 2.65 14.18 -2.29
N VAL A 70 1.47 14.31 -1.71
CA VAL A 70 0.44 13.24 -1.74
C VAL A 70 0.07 12.84 -3.17
N GLU A 71 -0.24 13.80 -4.02
CA GLU A 71 -0.70 13.50 -5.38
C GLU A 71 0.39 12.82 -6.21
N ASP A 72 1.64 13.24 -6.06
CA ASP A 72 2.76 12.60 -6.76
C ASP A 72 2.97 11.16 -6.28
N VAL A 73 2.90 10.94 -4.98
CA VAL A 73 3.05 9.60 -4.39
C VAL A 73 1.91 8.68 -4.83
N VAL A 74 0.67 9.13 -4.71
CA VAL A 74 -0.50 8.34 -5.16
C VAL A 74 -0.40 8.04 -6.65
N GLY A 75 -0.07 9.04 -7.46
CA GLY A 75 0.07 8.88 -8.91
C GLY A 75 1.11 7.86 -9.31
N ILE A 76 2.29 7.89 -8.68
CA ILE A 76 3.36 6.95 -9.02
C ILE A 76 3.04 5.53 -8.57
N VAL A 77 2.36 5.36 -7.44
CA VAL A 77 1.92 4.04 -6.97
C VAL A 77 0.91 3.45 -7.95
N VAL A 78 -0.10 4.22 -8.33
CA VAL A 78 -1.12 3.76 -9.28
C VAL A 78 -0.48 3.38 -10.61
N LYS A 79 0.33 4.27 -11.18
CA LYS A 79 0.98 4.04 -12.47
C LYS A 79 1.83 2.76 -12.46
N THR A 80 2.57 2.54 -11.37
CA THR A 80 3.52 1.44 -11.27
C THR A 80 2.85 0.12 -10.96
N ALA A 81 1.84 0.13 -10.08
CA ALA A 81 1.15 -1.09 -9.64
C ALA A 81 0.05 -1.55 -10.60
N GLN A 82 -0.42 -0.69 -11.46
CA GLN A 82 -1.55 -0.96 -12.36
C GLN A 82 -1.18 -2.00 -13.42
N THR A 83 -1.99 -3.05 -13.54
CA THR A 83 -1.95 -4.01 -14.65
C THR A 83 -3.20 -3.91 -15.54
N GLY A 84 -4.24 -3.26 -15.05
CA GLY A 84 -5.55 -3.20 -15.71
C GLY A 84 -6.43 -4.40 -15.44
N ARG A 85 -5.99 -5.32 -14.60
CA ARG A 85 -6.73 -6.53 -14.25
C ARG A 85 -7.33 -6.44 -12.85
N ILE A 86 -8.37 -7.21 -12.61
CA ILE A 86 -8.96 -7.35 -11.29
C ILE A 86 -7.88 -7.82 -10.30
N GLY A 87 -7.86 -7.22 -9.12
CA GLY A 87 -6.88 -7.56 -8.09
C GLY A 87 -5.69 -6.63 -8.00
N ASP A 88 -5.64 -5.57 -8.81
CA ASP A 88 -4.56 -4.58 -8.77
C ASP A 88 -4.45 -3.88 -7.41
N GLY A 89 -5.53 -3.82 -6.66
CA GLY A 89 -5.52 -3.24 -5.33
C GLY A 89 -6.10 -1.83 -5.26
N LYS A 90 -5.78 -1.15 -4.18
CA LYS A 90 -6.28 0.20 -3.90
C LYS A 90 -5.23 1.03 -3.19
N VAL A 91 -5.35 2.33 -3.34
CA VAL A 91 -4.56 3.31 -2.60
C VAL A 91 -5.54 4.25 -1.90
N TRP A 92 -5.28 4.57 -0.64
CA TRP A 92 -6.07 5.56 0.07
C TRP A 92 -5.19 6.44 0.93
N VAL A 93 -5.72 7.57 1.34
CA VAL A 93 -4.99 8.59 2.08
C VAL A 93 -5.76 8.93 3.35
N THR A 94 -5.04 8.97 4.47
CA THR A 94 -5.60 9.39 5.76
C THR A 94 -4.76 10.50 6.36
N ALA A 95 -5.40 11.36 7.15
CA ALA A 95 -4.70 12.44 7.84
C ALA A 95 -3.82 11.89 8.98
N VAL A 96 -2.64 12.46 9.12
CA VAL A 96 -1.73 12.19 10.23
C VAL A 96 -1.60 13.47 11.06
N GLU A 97 -1.94 13.40 12.34
CA GLU A 97 -1.93 14.57 13.20
C GLU A 97 -0.52 14.98 13.61
N SER A 98 0.34 13.99 13.90
CA SER A 98 1.72 14.26 14.30
C SER A 98 2.62 13.08 13.98
N VAL A 99 3.89 13.36 13.75
CA VAL A 99 4.93 12.37 13.52
C VAL A 99 6.15 12.73 14.37
N VAL A 100 6.76 11.74 14.98
CA VAL A 100 8.02 11.90 15.70
C VAL A 100 9.00 10.84 15.22
N ARG A 101 10.18 11.28 14.77
CA ARG A 101 11.26 10.35 14.45
C ARG A 101 11.87 9.82 15.74
N VAL A 102 11.84 8.52 15.92
CA VAL A 102 12.29 7.90 17.17
C VAL A 102 13.77 8.19 17.46
N ARG A 103 14.62 8.10 16.43
CA ARG A 103 16.08 8.28 16.64
C ARG A 103 16.46 9.68 17.10
N THR A 104 15.78 10.71 16.57
CA THR A 104 16.22 12.11 16.78
C THR A 104 15.23 12.93 17.61
N GLY A 105 13.99 12.48 17.75
CA GLY A 105 12.93 13.28 18.35
C GLY A 105 12.40 14.40 17.46
N ASP A 106 12.87 14.50 16.21
CA ASP A 106 12.34 15.47 15.25
C ASP A 106 10.85 15.25 15.02
N ARG A 107 10.14 16.34 14.77
CA ARG A 107 8.68 16.31 14.65
C ARG A 107 8.21 16.75 13.29
N ASP A 108 7.07 16.18 12.90
CA ASP A 108 6.29 16.55 11.72
C ASP A 108 7.15 16.52 10.45
N SER A 109 7.16 17.55 9.62
CA SER A 109 7.90 17.51 8.36
C SER A 109 9.39 17.18 8.54
N ALA A 110 9.99 17.62 9.62
CA ALA A 110 11.39 17.30 9.93
C ALA A 110 11.61 15.82 10.30
N ALA A 111 10.55 15.10 10.63
CA ALA A 111 10.58 13.67 10.96
C ALA A 111 10.48 12.76 9.73
N LEU A 112 10.14 13.31 8.59
CA LEU A 112 9.90 12.53 7.37
C LEU A 112 11.16 12.23 6.57
#